data_3f09310c04b6dcb5369c00f1ed864ee1
#
_entry.id   3f09310c04b6dcb5369c00f1ed864ee1
#
_cell.length_a   1.000
_cell.length_b   1.000
_cell.length_c   1.000
_cell.angle_alpha   90.00
_cell.angle_beta   90.00
_cell.angle_gamma   90.00
#
_symmetry.space_group_name_H-M   'P 1'
#
loop_
_entity.id
_entity.type
_entity.pdbx_description
1 polymer ?
#
loop_
_entity_poly.entity_id
_entity_poly.type
_entity_poly.pdbx_seq_one_letter_code
_entity_poly.pdbx_strand_id
1 'polypeptide(L)'
;MKNIVIILSLWCVQLCNAQNVYLTKVEKTNDNKDKFFYKKEDAAEATYLGEVEVQGFSKDDALVFSLVYKKAKEIGANTFALKPFENVDGTPQAFNAANYKIALYYTPKEKLAVKNGEMYVFASSEKDQKININRKDYILSPRSFFKLKIVPGEIYTISTKKLLGSTVKVQPKANDDNLYFQISSLKVKPDNTGVGGLNLKSGDIIGLEKSYAEFLSVIYKEIKKD
;
A
#
# COMPACT_ATOMS: atom_id res chain seq x y z
N MET A 1 -0.40 26.72 -39.09
CA MET A 1 0.36 26.97 -37.85
C MET A 1 -0.53 26.99 -36.58
N LYS A 2 -1.69 27.64 -36.61
CA LYS A 2 -2.60 27.74 -35.43
C LYS A 2 -3.05 26.37 -34.86
N ASN A 3 -3.33 25.39 -35.72
CA ASN A 3 -3.76 24.04 -35.33
C ASN A 3 -2.63 23.18 -34.76
N ILE A 4 -1.37 23.41 -35.17
CA ILE A 4 -0.19 22.70 -34.65
C ILE A 4 0.11 23.14 -33.22
N VAL A 5 -0.07 24.44 -32.90
CA VAL A 5 0.11 24.97 -31.55
C VAL A 5 -0.92 24.40 -30.59
N ILE A 6 -2.18 24.23 -31.03
CA ILE A 6 -3.24 23.62 -30.23
C ILE A 6 -2.95 22.15 -29.94
N ILE A 7 -2.45 21.39 -30.93
CA ILE A 7 -2.08 19.98 -30.74
C ILE A 7 -0.87 19.84 -29.79
N LEU A 8 0.13 20.72 -29.92
CA LEU A 8 1.29 20.73 -29.00
C LEU A 8 0.87 21.09 -27.56
N SER A 9 -0.04 22.06 -27.39
CA SER A 9 -0.52 22.44 -26.04
C SER A 9 -1.36 21.33 -25.38
N LEU A 10 -2.13 20.56 -26.15
CA LEU A 10 -2.85 19.37 -25.66
C LEU A 10 -1.90 18.24 -25.24
N TRP A 11 -0.76 18.09 -25.88
CA TRP A 11 0.27 17.11 -25.50
C TRP A 11 1.00 17.50 -24.20
N CYS A 12 1.27 18.78 -23.97
CA CYS A 12 1.89 19.27 -22.75
C CYS A 12 1.03 19.05 -21.51
N VAL A 13 -0.30 19.10 -21.63
CA VAL A 13 -1.23 18.89 -20.49
C VAL A 13 -1.25 17.43 -20.01
N GLN A 14 -0.92 16.48 -20.88
CA GLN A 14 -0.85 15.04 -20.53
C GLN A 14 0.39 14.67 -19.69
N LEU A 15 1.43 15.51 -19.69
CA LEU A 15 2.69 15.24 -18.97
C LEU A 15 2.66 15.68 -17.50
N CYS A 16 1.62 16.39 -17.07
CA CYS A 16 1.56 17.00 -15.73
C CYS A 16 0.97 16.10 -14.63
N ASN A 17 0.56 14.87 -14.93
CA ASN A 17 -0.09 13.98 -13.96
C ASN A 17 0.77 12.76 -13.56
N ALA A 18 2.06 12.77 -13.84
CA ALA A 18 2.95 11.70 -13.42
C ALA A 18 3.37 11.90 -11.96
N GLN A 19 3.05 10.95 -11.10
CA GLN A 19 3.66 10.89 -9.79
C GLN A 19 5.13 10.49 -9.95
N ASN A 20 6.01 11.27 -9.35
CA ASN A 20 7.45 11.05 -9.39
C ASN A 20 7.93 10.45 -8.08
N VAL A 21 8.87 9.51 -8.19
CA VAL A 21 9.49 8.84 -7.05
C VAL A 21 11.01 9.03 -7.15
N TYR A 22 11.58 9.77 -6.20
CA TYR A 22 12.98 10.12 -6.19
C TYR A 22 13.69 9.45 -5.02
N LEU A 23 14.86 8.86 -5.27
CA LEU A 23 15.79 8.46 -4.21
C LEU A 23 16.53 9.73 -3.78
N THR A 24 16.04 10.38 -2.71
CA THR A 24 16.53 11.72 -2.28
C THR A 24 17.73 11.63 -1.36
N LYS A 25 17.95 10.48 -0.71
CA LYS A 25 19.12 10.24 0.13
C LYS A 25 19.58 8.80 0.02
N VAL A 26 20.88 8.59 -0.13
CA VAL A 26 21.54 7.30 0.06
C VAL A 26 22.64 7.49 1.09
N GLU A 27 22.52 6.84 2.24
CA GLU A 27 23.53 6.88 3.31
C GLU A 27 24.40 5.63 3.27
N LYS A 28 23.79 4.48 3.01
CA LYS A 28 24.46 3.18 2.84
C LYS A 28 23.73 2.36 1.80
N THR A 29 24.43 1.38 1.25
CA THR A 29 23.86 0.33 0.42
C THR A 29 24.07 -1.03 1.06
N ASN A 30 23.25 -2.00 0.69
CA ASN A 30 23.35 -3.39 1.13
C ASN A 30 23.16 -4.30 -0.07
N ASP A 31 23.93 -5.42 -0.14
CA ASP A 31 23.83 -6.39 -1.23
C ASP A 31 22.63 -7.36 -1.09
N ASN A 32 21.66 -6.98 -0.28
CA ASN A 32 20.47 -7.77 -0.03
C ASN A 32 19.68 -8.06 -1.31
N LYS A 33 19.31 -9.33 -1.50
CA LYS A 33 18.52 -9.82 -2.65
C LYS A 33 17.09 -10.24 -2.27
N ASP A 34 16.66 -9.93 -1.05
CA ASP A 34 15.30 -10.26 -0.61
C ASP A 34 14.27 -9.58 -1.52
N LYS A 35 13.24 -10.34 -1.89
CA LYS A 35 12.14 -9.80 -2.70
C LYS A 35 11.07 -9.10 -1.86
N PHE A 36 10.96 -9.42 -0.56
CA PHE A 36 10.00 -8.76 0.30
C PHE A 36 10.40 -7.31 0.60
N PHE A 37 9.40 -6.49 0.95
CA PHE A 37 9.56 -5.10 1.35
C PHE A 37 8.49 -4.77 2.38
N TYR A 38 8.84 -4.87 3.67
CA TYR A 38 7.87 -4.83 4.76
C TYR A 38 7.97 -3.54 5.58
N LYS A 39 6.87 -3.19 6.20
CA LYS A 39 6.86 -2.10 7.17
C LYS A 39 7.78 -2.45 8.34
N LYS A 40 8.72 -1.54 8.65
CA LYS A 40 9.61 -1.67 9.80
C LYS A 40 8.80 -1.54 11.10
N GLU A 41 9.04 -2.44 12.04
CA GLU A 41 8.55 -2.29 13.40
C GLU A 41 9.40 -1.29 14.18
N ASP A 42 8.77 -0.53 15.11
CA ASP A 42 9.46 0.52 15.85
C ASP A 42 10.65 -0.01 16.67
N ALA A 43 10.48 -1.17 17.31
CA ALA A 43 11.51 -1.83 18.11
C ALA A 43 12.52 -2.66 17.31
N ALA A 44 12.36 -2.82 15.98
CA ALA A 44 13.23 -3.67 15.19
C ALA A 44 14.59 -2.98 14.96
N GLU A 45 15.67 -3.71 15.27
CA GLU A 45 17.01 -3.30 14.86
C GLU A 45 17.11 -3.34 13.34
N ALA A 46 17.35 -2.18 12.75
CA ALA A 46 17.46 -2.04 11.30
C ALA A 46 18.55 -1.02 10.96
N THR A 47 19.27 -1.29 9.88
CA THR A 47 20.25 -0.35 9.34
C THR A 47 19.55 0.63 8.42
N TYR A 48 19.62 1.91 8.70
CA TYR A 48 19.14 2.96 7.81
C TYR A 48 19.99 3.02 6.55
N LEU A 49 19.35 3.03 5.37
CA LEU A 49 20.02 3.05 4.07
C LEU A 49 19.80 4.36 3.32
N GLY A 50 18.64 4.98 3.45
CA GLY A 50 18.33 6.20 2.72
C GLY A 50 16.86 6.57 2.74
N GLU A 51 16.44 7.41 1.80
CA GLU A 51 15.08 7.94 1.71
C GLU A 51 14.60 8.01 0.27
N VAL A 52 13.32 7.73 0.10
CA VAL A 52 12.58 7.98 -1.13
C VAL A 52 11.55 9.06 -0.87
N GLU A 53 11.42 10.02 -1.77
CA GLU A 53 10.37 11.02 -1.77
C GLU A 53 9.40 10.76 -2.94
N VAL A 54 8.12 10.77 -2.62
CA VAL A 54 7.01 10.60 -3.56
C VAL A 54 6.36 11.96 -3.74
N GLN A 55 6.35 12.48 -4.97
CA GLN A 55 5.80 13.80 -5.33
C GLN A 55 4.72 13.66 -6.39
N GLY A 56 3.68 14.48 -6.28
CA GLY A 56 2.52 14.48 -7.16
C GLY A 56 1.45 13.49 -6.70
N PHE A 57 0.24 13.66 -7.20
CA PHE A 57 -0.91 12.83 -6.84
C PHE A 57 -1.15 11.75 -7.90
N SER A 58 -1.27 10.50 -7.47
CA SER A 58 -1.72 9.40 -8.32
C SER A 58 -2.93 8.70 -7.71
N LYS A 59 -3.80 8.19 -8.55
CA LYS A 59 -4.87 7.26 -8.16
C LYS A 59 -4.43 5.81 -8.23
N ASP A 60 -3.29 5.54 -8.84
CA ASP A 60 -2.70 4.19 -9.01
C ASP A 60 -1.61 3.96 -7.95
N ASP A 61 -2.04 3.60 -6.74
CA ASP A 61 -1.12 3.33 -5.63
C ASP A 61 -0.24 2.09 -5.89
N ALA A 62 -0.66 1.17 -6.77
CA ALA A 62 0.15 0.01 -7.15
C ALA A 62 1.35 0.43 -8.01
N LEU A 63 1.15 1.36 -8.95
CA LEU A 63 2.25 1.95 -9.71
C LEU A 63 3.22 2.69 -8.78
N VAL A 64 2.70 3.49 -7.84
CA VAL A 64 3.55 4.19 -6.87
C VAL A 64 4.37 3.22 -6.05
N PHE A 65 3.74 2.18 -5.52
CA PHE A 65 4.45 1.13 -4.79
C PHE A 65 5.55 0.50 -5.64
N SER A 66 5.28 0.17 -6.90
CA SER A 66 6.29 -0.45 -7.79
C SER A 66 7.51 0.45 -7.99
N LEU A 67 7.31 1.77 -8.11
CA LEU A 67 8.39 2.74 -8.23
C LEU A 67 9.19 2.87 -6.93
N VAL A 68 8.52 2.98 -5.78
CA VAL A 68 9.17 3.01 -4.45
C VAL A 68 9.96 1.71 -4.22
N TYR A 69 9.35 0.56 -4.49
CA TYR A 69 9.99 -0.74 -4.38
C TYR A 69 11.26 -0.84 -5.23
N LYS A 70 11.18 -0.43 -6.50
CA LYS A 70 12.34 -0.40 -7.39
C LYS A 70 13.48 0.43 -6.79
N LYS A 71 13.20 1.65 -6.33
CA LYS A 71 14.19 2.54 -5.69
C LYS A 71 14.76 1.95 -4.41
N ALA A 72 13.94 1.33 -3.59
CA ALA A 72 14.38 0.64 -2.38
C ALA A 72 15.35 -0.52 -2.69
N LYS A 73 15.05 -1.30 -3.74
CA LYS A 73 15.91 -2.42 -4.17
C LYS A 73 17.22 -1.98 -4.79
N GLU A 74 17.29 -0.79 -5.39
CA GLU A 74 18.55 -0.22 -5.91
C GLU A 74 19.61 -0.07 -4.79
N ILE A 75 19.19 0.17 -3.53
CA ILE A 75 20.09 0.30 -2.38
C ILE A 75 20.05 -0.89 -1.41
N GLY A 76 19.33 -1.97 -1.76
CA GLY A 76 19.24 -3.20 -0.97
C GLY A 76 18.31 -3.14 0.24
N ALA A 77 17.37 -2.20 0.28
CA ALA A 77 16.38 -2.13 1.35
C ALA A 77 15.36 -3.27 1.28
N ASN A 78 14.97 -3.77 2.45
CA ASN A 78 13.92 -4.77 2.61
C ASN A 78 12.83 -4.36 3.61
N THR A 79 13.02 -3.24 4.32
CA THR A 79 12.01 -2.66 5.21
C THR A 79 11.93 -1.15 5.05
N PHE A 80 10.79 -0.58 5.45
CA PHE A 80 10.51 0.84 5.29
C PHE A 80 9.65 1.40 6.43
N ALA A 81 9.70 2.72 6.61
CA ALA A 81 8.80 3.46 7.50
C ALA A 81 8.41 4.81 6.87
N LEU A 82 7.22 5.31 7.21
CA LEU A 82 6.86 6.69 6.87
C LEU A 82 7.83 7.65 7.60
N LYS A 83 8.39 8.60 6.87
CA LYS A 83 9.17 9.69 7.45
C LYS A 83 8.39 10.99 7.24
N PRO A 84 7.80 11.58 8.28
CA PRO A 84 7.09 12.85 8.14
C PRO A 84 8.07 13.95 7.71
N PHE A 85 7.58 14.94 6.97
CA PHE A 85 8.27 16.22 6.83
C PHE A 85 8.22 16.93 8.17
N GLU A 86 9.19 17.78 8.40
CA GLU A 86 9.27 18.60 9.61
C GLU A 86 8.93 20.06 9.30
N ASN A 87 8.21 20.69 10.19
CA ASN A 87 8.02 22.14 10.20
C ASN A 87 9.31 22.85 10.61
N VAL A 88 9.35 24.17 10.49
CA VAL A 88 10.50 24.99 10.89
C VAL A 88 10.84 24.84 12.38
N ASP A 89 9.84 24.55 13.21
CA ASP A 89 9.97 24.32 14.64
C ASP A 89 10.34 22.85 15.02
N GLY A 90 10.57 21.98 14.02
CA GLY A 90 10.91 20.58 14.21
C GLY A 90 9.72 19.66 14.47
N THR A 91 8.49 20.18 14.48
CA THR A 91 7.29 19.32 14.63
C THR A 91 6.96 18.56 13.35
N PRO A 92 6.47 17.30 13.42
CA PRO A 92 6.13 16.54 12.25
C PRO A 92 4.91 17.16 11.54
N GLN A 93 5.00 17.25 10.21
CA GLN A 93 3.87 17.65 9.37
C GLN A 93 2.84 16.51 9.25
N ALA A 94 1.58 16.90 9.06
CA ALA A 94 0.53 15.95 8.75
C ALA A 94 0.83 15.24 7.41
N PHE A 95 0.45 13.95 7.32
CA PHE A 95 0.62 13.17 6.09
C PHE A 95 -0.11 13.81 4.91
N ASN A 96 0.58 13.94 3.80
CA ASN A 96 0.04 14.41 2.54
C ASN A 96 0.26 13.35 1.44
N ALA A 97 -0.82 12.76 0.93
CA ALA A 97 -0.74 11.73 -0.11
C ALA A 97 -0.12 12.19 -1.44
N ALA A 98 -0.04 13.50 -1.67
CA ALA A 98 0.62 14.09 -2.85
C ALA A 98 2.11 14.38 -2.64
N ASN A 99 2.59 14.35 -1.40
CA ASN A 99 4.01 14.58 -1.10
C ASN A 99 4.36 13.95 0.25
N TYR A 100 5.14 12.88 0.24
CA TYR A 100 5.57 12.19 1.44
C TYR A 100 6.93 11.51 1.25
N LYS A 101 7.59 11.20 2.38
CA LYS A 101 8.86 10.48 2.40
C LYS A 101 8.70 9.10 3.03
N ILE A 102 9.47 8.17 2.48
CA ILE A 102 9.65 6.81 3.01
C ILE A 102 11.12 6.62 3.35
N ALA A 103 11.40 6.36 4.61
CA ALA A 103 12.71 5.95 5.06
C ALA A 103 12.93 4.46 4.75
N LEU A 104 14.11 4.13 4.25
CA LEU A 104 14.49 2.82 3.75
C LEU A 104 15.51 2.17 4.67
N TYR A 105 15.29 0.89 5.00
CA TYR A 105 16.13 0.15 5.92
C TYR A 105 16.46 -1.24 5.39
N TYR A 106 17.55 -1.78 5.91
CA TYR A 106 17.84 -3.20 5.90
C TYR A 106 17.58 -3.79 7.29
N THR A 107 16.73 -4.79 7.36
CA THR A 107 16.45 -5.57 8.59
C THR A 107 16.82 -7.02 8.36
N PRO A 108 17.71 -7.63 9.16
CA PRO A 108 17.99 -9.05 9.08
C PRO A 108 16.71 -9.88 9.25
N LYS A 109 16.59 -11.01 8.53
CA LYS A 109 15.37 -11.84 8.53
C LYS A 109 14.96 -12.31 9.92
N GLU A 110 15.94 -12.59 10.77
CA GLU A 110 15.75 -13.05 12.15
C GLU A 110 15.13 -11.99 13.06
N LYS A 111 15.22 -10.71 12.63
CA LYS A 111 14.66 -9.56 13.35
C LYS A 111 13.29 -9.11 12.81
N LEU A 112 12.80 -9.77 11.77
CA LEU A 112 11.47 -9.48 11.23
C LEU A 112 10.40 -10.05 12.15
N ALA A 113 9.44 -9.22 12.56
CA ALA A 113 8.31 -9.67 13.36
C ALA A 113 7.40 -10.58 12.52
N VAL A 114 7.04 -11.72 13.10
CA VAL A 114 5.96 -12.55 12.55
C VAL A 114 4.63 -11.92 12.98
N LYS A 115 3.87 -11.45 12.01
CA LYS A 115 2.53 -10.88 12.22
C LYS A 115 1.48 -11.88 11.76
N ASN A 116 0.63 -12.28 12.66
CA ASN A 116 -0.48 -13.18 12.38
C ASN A 116 -1.74 -12.78 13.18
N GLY A 117 -2.86 -13.35 12.77
CA GLY A 117 -4.13 -13.18 13.48
C GLY A 117 -4.85 -11.86 13.22
N GLU A 118 -4.49 -11.14 12.16
CA GLU A 118 -5.22 -9.94 11.73
C GLU A 118 -5.64 -10.02 10.25
N MET A 119 -6.79 -9.45 9.95
CA MET A 119 -7.27 -9.24 8.59
C MET A 119 -7.40 -7.75 8.32
N TYR A 120 -6.78 -7.28 7.24
CA TYR A 120 -6.81 -5.91 6.78
C TYR A 120 -7.73 -5.81 5.57
N VAL A 121 -8.61 -4.82 5.56
CA VAL A 121 -9.47 -4.53 4.42
C VAL A 121 -9.31 -3.08 4.02
N PHE A 122 -8.72 -2.87 2.84
CA PHE A 122 -8.41 -1.57 2.28
C PHE A 122 -9.51 -1.09 1.33
N ALA A 123 -9.83 0.19 1.39
CA ALA A 123 -10.63 0.86 0.37
C ALA A 123 -9.83 1.05 -0.93
N SER A 124 -10.53 1.44 -2.00
CA SER A 124 -9.88 2.02 -3.17
C SER A 124 -9.40 3.45 -2.88
N SER A 125 -8.57 3.98 -3.76
CA SER A 125 -8.11 5.36 -3.70
C SER A 125 -9.14 6.41 -4.13
N GLU A 126 -10.32 6.00 -4.65
CA GLU A 126 -11.19 6.90 -5.42
C GLU A 126 -12.51 7.27 -4.74
N LYS A 127 -13.19 6.34 -4.09
CA LYS A 127 -14.56 6.53 -3.61
C LYS A 127 -14.91 5.72 -2.38
N ASP A 128 -15.93 6.16 -1.66
CA ASP A 128 -16.54 5.42 -0.56
C ASP A 128 -17.05 4.06 -1.02
N GLN A 129 -16.88 3.07 -0.16
CA GLN A 129 -17.29 1.70 -0.43
C GLN A 129 -18.02 1.11 0.77
N LYS A 130 -19.17 0.47 0.47
CA LYS A 130 -19.93 -0.28 1.47
C LYS A 130 -19.60 -1.74 1.35
N ILE A 131 -19.19 -2.34 2.45
CA ILE A 131 -18.88 -3.76 2.54
C ILE A 131 -19.60 -4.38 3.72
N ASN A 132 -19.74 -5.69 3.68
CA ASN A 132 -20.28 -6.49 4.77
C ASN A 132 -19.25 -7.55 5.15
N ILE A 133 -18.97 -7.70 6.44
CA ILE A 133 -18.14 -8.79 6.95
C ILE A 133 -18.93 -9.49 8.04
N ASN A 134 -19.16 -10.80 7.86
CA ASN A 134 -19.93 -11.62 8.80
C ASN A 134 -21.26 -10.96 9.22
N ARG A 135 -22.02 -10.44 8.24
CA ARG A 135 -23.31 -9.73 8.41
C ARG A 135 -23.22 -8.35 9.07
N LYS A 136 -22.03 -7.85 9.41
CA LYS A 136 -21.82 -6.48 9.92
C LYS A 136 -21.40 -5.57 8.76
N ASP A 137 -22.05 -4.41 8.64
CA ASP A 137 -21.79 -3.43 7.58
C ASP A 137 -20.69 -2.45 7.99
N TYR A 138 -19.86 -2.07 7.01
CA TYR A 138 -18.78 -1.09 7.16
C TYR A 138 -18.81 -0.13 5.97
N ILE A 139 -18.45 1.13 6.25
CA ILE A 139 -18.22 2.15 5.23
C ILE A 139 -16.72 2.47 5.26
N LEU A 140 -16.09 2.33 4.10
CA LEU A 140 -14.68 2.65 3.88
C LEU A 140 -14.59 3.90 3.03
N SER A 141 -14.01 4.96 3.57
CA SER A 141 -13.66 6.16 2.79
C SER A 141 -12.48 5.89 1.86
N PRO A 142 -12.27 6.69 0.80
CA PRO A 142 -11.08 6.57 -0.04
C PRO A 142 -9.79 6.57 0.79
N ARG A 143 -8.84 5.72 0.39
CA ARG A 143 -7.55 5.60 1.09
C ARG A 143 -7.67 5.39 2.59
N SER A 144 -8.60 4.55 2.98
CA SER A 144 -8.73 4.08 4.35
C SER A 144 -8.67 2.56 4.41
N PHE A 145 -8.41 2.05 5.59
CA PHE A 145 -8.50 0.64 5.90
C PHE A 145 -8.98 0.45 7.33
N PHE A 146 -9.48 -0.72 7.60
CA PHE A 146 -9.62 -1.19 8.98
C PHE A 146 -9.00 -2.57 9.11
N LYS A 147 -8.69 -2.93 10.34
CA LYS A 147 -8.22 -4.26 10.69
C LYS A 147 -9.12 -4.89 11.73
N LEU A 148 -9.22 -6.19 11.68
CA LEU A 148 -9.90 -6.98 12.70
C LEU A 148 -9.06 -8.20 13.06
N LYS A 149 -9.12 -8.54 14.34
CA LYS A 149 -8.55 -9.80 14.82
C LYS A 149 -9.35 -10.96 14.24
N ILE A 150 -8.65 -11.97 13.78
CA ILE A 150 -9.22 -13.20 13.25
C ILE A 150 -8.83 -14.39 14.11
N VAL A 151 -9.76 -15.34 14.24
CA VAL A 151 -9.55 -16.57 15.00
C VAL A 151 -9.32 -17.72 14.01
N PRO A 152 -8.23 -18.49 14.15
CA PRO A 152 -7.99 -19.66 13.31
C PRO A 152 -9.16 -20.64 13.33
N GLY A 153 -9.54 -21.14 12.16
CA GLY A 153 -10.66 -22.07 11.99
C GLY A 153 -12.04 -21.43 11.84
N GLU A 154 -12.21 -20.15 12.18
CA GLU A 154 -13.46 -19.42 11.93
C GLU A 154 -13.56 -19.02 10.45
N ILE A 155 -14.81 -18.98 9.94
CA ILE A 155 -15.08 -18.55 8.57
C ILE A 155 -15.45 -17.06 8.56
N TYR A 156 -14.71 -16.28 7.78
CA TYR A 156 -14.98 -14.87 7.52
C TYR A 156 -15.52 -14.70 6.11
N THR A 157 -16.68 -14.07 6.00
CA THR A 157 -17.32 -13.76 4.72
C THR A 157 -17.25 -12.27 4.48
N ILE A 158 -16.52 -11.85 3.44
CA ILE A 158 -16.41 -10.46 2.99
C ILE A 158 -17.25 -10.30 1.75
N SER A 159 -18.17 -9.34 1.71
CA SER A 159 -18.98 -9.07 0.52
C SER A 159 -19.10 -7.57 0.25
N THR A 160 -19.15 -7.20 -1.03
CA THR A 160 -19.45 -5.83 -1.44
C THR A 160 -20.97 -5.68 -1.59
N LYS A 161 -21.50 -4.55 -1.10
CA LYS A 161 -22.93 -4.23 -1.19
C LYS A 161 -23.27 -3.55 -2.53
N LYS A 162 -23.04 -4.24 -3.64
CA LYS A 162 -23.41 -3.82 -4.99
C LYS A 162 -24.41 -4.81 -5.60
N LEU A 163 -25.18 -4.38 -6.59
CA LEU A 163 -26.16 -5.22 -7.27
C LEU A 163 -25.56 -6.52 -7.85
N LEU A 164 -24.29 -6.45 -8.30
CA LEU A 164 -23.48 -7.58 -8.77
C LEU A 164 -22.17 -7.65 -7.99
N GLY A 165 -22.27 -7.52 -6.66
CA GLY A 165 -21.12 -7.49 -5.77
C GLY A 165 -20.50 -8.88 -5.59
N SER A 166 -19.21 -8.88 -5.26
CA SER A 166 -18.43 -10.08 -5.00
C SER A 166 -18.54 -10.52 -3.54
N THR A 167 -18.34 -11.80 -3.32
CA THR A 167 -18.24 -12.40 -1.98
C THR A 167 -17.02 -13.31 -1.93
N VAL A 168 -16.19 -13.13 -0.91
CA VAL A 168 -15.05 -14.00 -0.59
C VAL A 168 -15.27 -14.62 0.77
N LYS A 169 -15.01 -15.90 0.89
CA LYS A 169 -14.97 -16.63 2.17
C LYS A 169 -13.55 -17.08 2.43
N VAL A 170 -13.07 -16.79 3.64
CA VAL A 170 -11.74 -17.19 4.09
C VAL A 170 -11.84 -17.90 5.45
N GLN A 171 -11.00 -18.89 5.64
CA GLN A 171 -10.87 -19.64 6.89
C GLN A 171 -9.37 -19.68 7.25
N PRO A 172 -8.91 -18.76 8.12
CA PRO A 172 -7.50 -18.71 8.48
C PRO A 172 -7.09 -19.95 9.27
N LYS A 173 -5.83 -20.38 9.07
CA LYS A 173 -5.19 -21.44 9.83
C LYS A 173 -4.33 -20.83 10.95
N ALA A 174 -3.97 -21.64 11.94
CA ALA A 174 -3.25 -21.19 13.15
C ALA A 174 -1.91 -20.47 12.87
N ASN A 175 -1.23 -20.80 11.77
CA ASN A 175 0.07 -20.25 11.42
C ASN A 175 0.04 -19.41 10.13
N ASP A 176 -1.14 -19.04 9.67
CA ASP A 176 -1.26 -18.17 8.49
C ASP A 176 -0.76 -16.76 8.86
N ASP A 177 -0.08 -16.11 7.92
CA ASP A 177 0.21 -14.68 7.99
C ASP A 177 -1.11 -13.87 8.05
N ASN A 178 -0.99 -12.57 8.35
CA ASN A 178 -2.12 -11.67 8.24
C ASN A 178 -2.76 -11.74 6.85
N LEU A 179 -4.06 -11.56 6.81
CA LEU A 179 -4.83 -11.55 5.55
C LEU A 179 -5.03 -10.12 5.07
N TYR A 180 -4.86 -9.89 3.78
CA TYR A 180 -4.95 -8.56 3.18
C TYR A 180 -5.88 -8.57 1.99
N PHE A 181 -6.90 -7.70 2.02
CA PHE A 181 -7.87 -7.55 0.95
C PHE A 181 -8.03 -6.08 0.58
N GLN A 182 -8.26 -5.82 -0.69
CA GLN A 182 -8.63 -4.49 -1.18
C GLN A 182 -9.95 -4.57 -1.94
N ILE A 183 -10.80 -3.57 -1.71
CA ILE A 183 -12.04 -3.39 -2.46
C ILE A 183 -11.74 -2.51 -3.67
N SER A 184 -11.83 -3.08 -4.86
CA SER A 184 -11.58 -2.35 -6.10
C SER A 184 -12.77 -1.47 -6.48
N SER A 185 -12.50 -0.29 -7.01
CA SER A 185 -13.52 0.59 -7.60
C SER A 185 -13.82 0.27 -9.06
N LEU A 186 -12.92 -0.44 -9.74
CA LEU A 186 -12.97 -0.76 -11.17
C LEU A 186 -12.77 -2.27 -11.43
N LYS A 187 -13.15 -2.73 -12.63
CA LYS A 187 -12.81 -4.07 -13.13
C LYS A 187 -11.29 -4.26 -13.11
N VAL A 188 -10.88 -5.31 -12.42
CA VAL A 188 -9.49 -5.63 -12.06
C VAL A 188 -8.51 -5.54 -13.23
N LYS A 189 -7.48 -4.72 -13.07
CA LYS A 189 -6.24 -4.83 -13.86
C LYS A 189 -5.34 -5.92 -13.26
N PRO A 190 -4.52 -6.62 -14.07
CA PRO A 190 -3.55 -7.58 -13.53
C PRO A 190 -2.56 -6.89 -12.59
N ASP A 191 -2.09 -7.64 -11.60
CA ASP A 191 -1.09 -7.17 -10.66
C ASP A 191 0.26 -6.96 -11.36
N ASN A 192 0.71 -5.73 -11.38
CA ASN A 192 1.99 -5.31 -11.94
C ASN A 192 2.99 -4.88 -10.86
N THR A 193 2.79 -5.28 -9.59
CA THR A 193 3.69 -4.87 -8.50
C THR A 193 5.10 -5.46 -8.63
N GLY A 194 5.29 -6.47 -9.48
CA GLY A 194 6.60 -7.13 -9.68
C GLY A 194 7.04 -7.99 -8.50
N VAL A 195 6.28 -8.00 -7.41
CA VAL A 195 6.49 -8.86 -6.24
C VAL A 195 5.61 -10.09 -6.42
N GLY A 196 6.19 -11.27 -6.60
CA GLY A 196 5.44 -12.51 -6.82
C GLY A 196 4.55 -12.84 -5.63
N GLY A 197 3.25 -12.93 -5.85
CA GLY A 197 2.24 -13.32 -4.85
C GLY A 197 0.97 -13.86 -5.51
N LEU A 198 0.17 -14.62 -4.76
CA LEU A 198 -1.10 -15.16 -5.21
C LEU A 198 -2.20 -14.08 -5.07
N ASN A 199 -2.66 -13.56 -6.20
CA ASN A 199 -3.84 -12.71 -6.26
C ASN A 199 -5.10 -13.56 -6.46
N LEU A 200 -5.85 -13.77 -5.39
CA LEU A 200 -7.19 -14.36 -5.49
C LEU A 200 -8.16 -13.27 -5.98
N LYS A 201 -8.51 -13.35 -7.26
CA LYS A 201 -9.49 -12.46 -7.86
C LYS A 201 -10.90 -13.00 -7.65
N SER A 202 -11.71 -12.25 -6.94
CA SER A 202 -13.14 -12.46 -6.84
C SER A 202 -13.84 -11.14 -7.17
N GLY A 203 -13.92 -10.82 -8.46
CA GLY A 203 -14.57 -9.60 -8.92
C GLY A 203 -13.96 -8.32 -8.39
N ASP A 204 -14.63 -7.65 -7.46
CA ASP A 204 -14.20 -6.39 -6.86
C ASP A 204 -13.52 -6.52 -5.47
N ILE A 205 -13.29 -7.75 -4.98
CA ILE A 205 -12.48 -8.03 -3.79
C ILE A 205 -11.20 -8.72 -4.23
N ILE A 206 -10.06 -8.13 -3.91
CA ILE A 206 -8.74 -8.61 -4.33
C ILE A 206 -7.92 -8.95 -3.10
N GLY A 207 -7.33 -10.15 -3.05
CA GLY A 207 -6.27 -10.46 -2.09
C GLY A 207 -5.00 -9.72 -2.45
N LEU A 208 -4.35 -9.09 -1.47
CA LEU A 208 -3.13 -8.33 -1.69
C LEU A 208 -1.90 -9.12 -1.26
N GLU A 209 -0.79 -8.93 -1.98
CA GLU A 209 0.54 -9.34 -1.54
C GLU A 209 0.95 -8.50 -0.32
N LYS A 210 1.66 -9.13 0.62
CA LYS A 210 2.01 -8.55 1.93
C LYS A 210 2.78 -7.24 1.83
N SER A 211 3.80 -7.17 0.97
CA SER A 211 4.63 -5.95 0.85
C SER A 211 3.80 -4.75 0.37
N TYR A 212 2.93 -4.97 -0.59
CA TYR A 212 2.03 -3.92 -1.07
C TYR A 212 0.98 -3.54 -0.01
N ALA A 213 0.41 -4.52 0.67
CA ALA A 213 -0.57 -4.26 1.72
C ALA A 213 0.04 -3.50 2.91
N GLU A 214 1.26 -3.84 3.32
CA GLU A 214 1.98 -3.11 4.37
C GLU A 214 2.34 -1.69 3.93
N PHE A 215 2.67 -1.48 2.65
CA PHE A 215 2.84 -0.14 2.10
C PHE A 215 1.55 0.67 2.18
N LEU A 216 0.41 0.11 1.75
CA LEU A 216 -0.89 0.77 1.88
C LEU A 216 -1.22 1.11 3.34
N SER A 217 -0.89 0.25 4.30
CA SER A 217 -1.15 0.50 5.72
C SER A 217 -0.40 1.71 6.29
N VAL A 218 0.64 2.17 5.58
CA VAL A 218 1.43 3.36 5.97
C VAL A 218 0.87 4.64 5.34
N ILE A 219 0.35 4.56 4.12
CA ILE A 219 -0.14 5.73 3.38
C ILE A 219 -1.66 5.90 3.43
N TYR A 220 -2.40 4.93 3.98
CA TYR A 220 -3.86 4.97 4.17
C TYR A 220 -4.20 5.24 5.64
N LYS A 221 -5.36 5.84 5.86
CA LYS A 221 -5.87 6.12 7.21
C LYS A 221 -6.53 4.88 7.80
N GLU A 222 -6.08 4.46 8.99
CA GLU A 222 -6.79 3.43 9.76
C GLU A 222 -8.12 3.99 10.31
N ILE A 223 -9.22 3.31 10.02
CA ILE A 223 -10.53 3.58 10.62
C ILE A 223 -10.64 2.70 11.87
N LYS A 224 -10.77 3.33 13.03
CA LYS A 224 -11.04 2.58 14.27
C LYS A 224 -12.47 2.05 14.22
N LYS A 225 -12.64 0.82 14.69
CA LYS A 225 -13.95 0.20 14.84
C LYS A 225 -14.57 0.73 16.13
N ASP A 226 -15.70 1.41 16.00
CA ASP A 226 -16.58 1.70 17.14
C ASP A 226 -17.30 0.44 17.63
#